data_b1d859010c582d2e7574bcca43e1f31e
#
_entry.id   b1d859010c582d2e7574bcca43e1f31e
#
_cell.length_a   1.000
_cell.length_b   1.000
_cell.length_c   1.000
_cell.angle_alpha   90.00
_cell.angle_beta   90.00
_cell.angle_gamma   90.00
#
_symmetry.space_group_name_H-M   'P 1'
#
loop_
_entity.id
_entity.type
_entity.pdbx_description
1 polymer ?
#
loop_
_entity_poly.entity_id
_entity_poly.type
_entity_poly.pdbx_seq_one_letter_code
_entity_poly.pdbx_strand_id
1 'polypeptide(L)'
;VFFPHEPTLWSGIVSQLATTPEIFEDEDEDEYGLQDVLNCSGGDLGNDALGQAFLQILRNEGLIHIVDWKGEEEDGELANFAADRFYDLCKDLTASETLRSLLIDITQEDEIADACEDGDRYLDEIFGRIQDQLNERGYQIFNLNEGTDSYNVAVLPMNEYKKIDDFNTPWLEVQDFLS
;
A
#
# COMPACT_ATOMS: atom_id res chain seq x y z
N VAL A 1 -7.61 -8.83 8.66
CA VAL A 1 -6.27 -8.25 8.76
C VAL A 1 -6.34 -6.75 8.48
N PHE A 2 -6.73 -6.30 7.29
CA PHE A 2 -6.83 -4.87 6.96
C PHE A 2 -7.96 -4.14 7.71
N PHE A 3 -9.03 -4.84 8.05
CA PHE A 3 -10.21 -4.30 8.75
C PHE A 3 -10.45 -5.06 10.07
N PRO A 4 -9.55 -4.97 11.06
CA PRO A 4 -9.61 -5.79 12.27
C PRO A 4 -10.83 -5.51 13.15
N HIS A 5 -11.43 -4.33 13.04
CA HIS A 5 -12.55 -3.90 13.88
C HIS A 5 -13.93 -4.02 13.21
N GLU A 6 -13.97 -4.31 11.90
CA GLU A 6 -15.22 -4.41 11.13
C GLU A 6 -15.20 -5.59 10.14
N PRO A 7 -15.29 -6.83 10.63
CA PRO A 7 -15.32 -8.01 9.74
C PRO A 7 -16.53 -8.03 8.79
N THR A 8 -17.57 -7.24 9.08
CA THR A 8 -18.74 -7.07 8.21
C THR A 8 -18.52 -6.04 7.11
N LEU A 9 -17.52 -5.17 7.24
CA LEU A 9 -17.21 -4.13 6.25
C LEU A 9 -16.86 -4.77 4.91
N TRP A 10 -15.96 -5.76 4.89
CA TRP A 10 -15.58 -6.47 3.68
C TRP A 10 -16.77 -7.13 2.96
N SER A 11 -17.61 -7.83 3.70
CA SER A 11 -18.82 -8.45 3.10
C SER A 11 -19.81 -7.39 2.60
N GLY A 12 -19.90 -6.26 3.27
CA GLY A 12 -20.68 -5.09 2.82
C GLY A 12 -20.14 -4.50 1.53
N ILE A 13 -18.83 -4.29 1.45
CA ILE A 13 -18.12 -3.76 0.27
C ILE A 13 -18.31 -4.69 -0.93
N VAL A 14 -18.04 -5.99 -0.79
CA VAL A 14 -18.25 -6.97 -1.87
C VAL A 14 -19.70 -7.00 -2.33
N SER A 15 -20.66 -6.88 -1.41
CA SER A 15 -22.07 -6.80 -1.75
C SER A 15 -22.42 -5.49 -2.49
N GLN A 16 -21.83 -4.38 -2.10
CA GLN A 16 -22.03 -3.09 -2.76
C GLN A 16 -21.40 -3.06 -4.15
N LEU A 17 -20.18 -3.57 -4.31
CA LEU A 17 -19.53 -3.75 -5.61
C LEU A 17 -20.40 -4.56 -6.58
N ALA A 18 -21.05 -5.61 -6.10
CA ALA A 18 -21.91 -6.46 -6.92
C ALA A 18 -23.25 -5.81 -7.29
N THR A 19 -23.71 -4.80 -6.53
CA THR A 19 -25.07 -4.22 -6.69
C THR A 19 -25.06 -2.76 -7.15
N THR A 20 -24.03 -2.01 -6.84
CA THR A 20 -23.95 -0.56 -7.10
C THR A 20 -22.49 -0.15 -7.28
N PRO A 21 -21.83 -0.60 -8.37
CA PRO A 21 -20.42 -0.31 -8.62
C PRO A 21 -20.12 1.19 -8.72
N GLU A 22 -21.11 2.02 -9.08
CA GLU A 22 -20.98 3.47 -9.26
C GLU A 22 -20.61 4.21 -7.95
N ILE A 23 -20.77 3.60 -6.78
CA ILE A 23 -20.37 4.19 -5.48
C ILE A 23 -18.84 4.32 -5.37
N PHE A 24 -18.11 3.56 -6.18
CA PHE A 24 -16.64 3.52 -6.18
C PHE A 24 -16.04 4.29 -7.36
N GLU A 25 -16.86 5.09 -8.09
CA GLU A 25 -16.35 6.02 -9.09
C GLU A 25 -15.60 7.16 -8.39
N ASP A 26 -14.34 7.38 -8.76
CA ASP A 26 -13.60 8.55 -8.35
C ASP A 26 -14.14 9.79 -9.10
N GLU A 27 -14.24 10.94 -8.41
CA GLU A 27 -14.67 12.20 -9.02
C GLU A 27 -13.61 12.81 -9.95
N ASP A 28 -12.38 12.29 -9.96
CA ASP A 28 -11.29 12.74 -10.82
C ASP A 28 -11.32 11.99 -12.17
N GLU A 29 -11.62 12.72 -13.24
CA GLU A 29 -11.82 12.21 -14.61
C GLU A 29 -10.56 11.55 -15.23
N ASP A 30 -9.39 11.58 -14.56
CA ASP A 30 -8.12 11.12 -15.11
C ASP A 30 -7.64 9.77 -14.53
N GLU A 31 -8.29 9.20 -13.51
CA GLU A 31 -7.97 7.88 -12.98
C GLU A 31 -8.97 6.83 -13.45
N TYR A 32 -8.45 5.65 -13.81
CA TYR A 32 -9.25 4.46 -14.14
C TYR A 32 -10.06 4.04 -12.90
N GLY A 33 -11.32 4.44 -12.86
CA GLY A 33 -12.25 4.07 -11.80
C GLY A 33 -12.63 2.58 -11.87
N LEU A 34 -13.18 2.07 -10.81
CA LEU A 34 -13.69 0.69 -10.74
C LEU A 34 -14.67 0.37 -11.88
N GLN A 35 -15.44 1.37 -12.35
CA GLN A 35 -16.36 1.22 -13.48
C GLN A 35 -15.62 0.92 -14.79
N ASP A 36 -14.43 1.50 -15.00
CA ASP A 36 -13.61 1.22 -16.18
C ASP A 36 -13.04 -0.19 -16.13
N VAL A 37 -12.62 -0.65 -14.96
CA VAL A 37 -12.21 -2.05 -14.72
C VAL A 37 -13.36 -3.01 -15.04
N LEU A 38 -14.57 -2.72 -14.57
CA LEU A 38 -15.76 -3.52 -14.85
C LEU A 38 -16.16 -3.46 -16.33
N ASN A 39 -16.01 -2.31 -16.99
CA ASN A 39 -16.29 -2.13 -18.41
C ASN A 39 -15.26 -2.87 -19.27
N CYS A 40 -13.97 -2.82 -18.92
CA CYS A 40 -12.91 -3.55 -19.62
C CYS A 40 -13.07 -5.07 -19.50
N SER A 41 -13.60 -5.56 -18.37
CA SER A 41 -13.88 -6.99 -18.16
C SER A 41 -15.17 -7.49 -18.82
N GLY A 42 -15.89 -6.63 -19.56
CA GLY A 42 -17.15 -6.98 -20.21
C GLY A 42 -18.30 -7.25 -19.24
N GLY A 43 -18.21 -6.70 -18.02
CA GLY A 43 -19.19 -6.90 -16.95
C GLY A 43 -19.02 -8.23 -16.21
N ASP A 44 -18.02 -9.02 -16.55
CA ASP A 44 -17.65 -10.23 -15.79
C ASP A 44 -16.67 -9.82 -14.70
N LEU A 45 -17.07 -9.96 -13.43
CA LEU A 45 -16.20 -9.76 -12.27
C LEU A 45 -15.17 -10.89 -12.22
N GLY A 46 -14.23 -10.87 -13.17
CA GLY A 46 -13.07 -11.74 -13.15
C GLY A 46 -12.20 -11.50 -11.91
N ASN A 47 -11.30 -12.42 -11.64
CA ASN A 47 -10.40 -12.31 -10.48
C ASN A 47 -9.59 -11.01 -10.50
N ASP A 48 -9.18 -10.53 -11.66
CA ASP A 48 -8.39 -9.30 -11.83
C ASP A 48 -9.21 -8.05 -11.42
N ALA A 49 -10.47 -7.96 -11.83
CA ALA A 49 -11.36 -6.88 -11.43
C ALA A 49 -11.61 -6.85 -9.92
N LEU A 50 -11.73 -8.02 -9.27
CA LEU A 50 -11.85 -8.11 -7.81
C LEU A 50 -10.58 -7.65 -7.11
N GLY A 51 -9.41 -7.96 -7.67
CA GLY A 51 -8.12 -7.52 -7.14
C GLY A 51 -7.97 -6.01 -7.18
N GLN A 52 -8.24 -5.41 -8.32
CA GLN A 52 -8.19 -3.95 -8.50
C GLN A 52 -9.21 -3.23 -7.63
N ALA A 53 -10.44 -3.74 -7.56
CA ALA A 53 -11.45 -3.21 -6.65
C ALA A 53 -11.02 -3.27 -5.18
N PHE A 54 -10.39 -4.35 -4.78
CA PHE A 54 -9.85 -4.48 -3.42
C PHE A 54 -8.75 -3.45 -3.15
N LEU A 55 -7.79 -3.29 -4.06
CA LEU A 55 -6.72 -2.31 -3.92
C LEU A 55 -7.28 -0.88 -3.91
N GLN A 56 -8.25 -0.56 -4.78
CA GLN A 56 -8.89 0.75 -4.79
C GLN A 56 -9.56 1.08 -3.44
N ILE A 57 -10.24 0.11 -2.83
CA ILE A 57 -10.81 0.30 -1.49
C ILE A 57 -9.72 0.56 -0.45
N LEU A 58 -8.62 -0.20 -0.49
CA LEU A 58 -7.50 0.02 0.42
C LEU A 58 -6.87 1.41 0.24
N ARG A 59 -6.80 1.92 -1.00
CA ARG A 59 -6.34 3.27 -1.32
C ARG A 59 -7.27 4.33 -0.74
N ASN A 60 -8.57 4.25 -1.03
CA ASN A 60 -9.58 5.21 -0.56
C ASN A 60 -9.64 5.28 0.96
N GLU A 61 -9.37 4.17 1.65
CA GLU A 61 -9.27 4.10 3.12
C GLU A 61 -7.88 4.51 3.67
N GLY A 62 -6.95 4.92 2.80
CA GLY A 62 -5.58 5.29 3.19
C GLY A 62 -4.77 4.13 3.79
N LEU A 63 -5.11 2.89 3.46
CA LEU A 63 -4.46 1.69 3.99
C LEU A 63 -3.25 1.26 3.18
N ILE A 64 -3.18 1.68 1.92
CA ILE A 64 -2.03 1.49 1.03
C ILE A 64 -1.65 2.81 0.37
N HIS A 65 -0.40 2.89 -0.05
CA HIS A 65 0.17 3.97 -0.86
C HIS A 65 0.74 3.40 -2.15
N ILE A 66 0.57 4.12 -3.26
CA ILE A 66 1.12 3.70 -4.55
C ILE A 66 2.43 4.41 -4.76
N VAL A 67 3.44 3.64 -5.14
CA VAL A 67 4.74 4.17 -5.54
C VAL A 67 5.04 3.67 -6.95
N ASP A 68 5.31 4.57 -7.89
CA ASP A 68 5.76 4.21 -9.23
C ASP A 68 7.15 3.55 -9.15
N TRP A 69 7.45 2.63 -10.06
CA TRP A 69 8.77 1.99 -10.12
C TRP A 69 9.93 2.99 -10.33
N LYS A 70 9.64 4.19 -10.82
CA LYS A 70 10.62 5.28 -11.00
C LYS A 70 10.93 6.04 -9.71
N GLY A 71 10.19 5.81 -8.64
CA GLY A 71 10.34 6.49 -7.37
C GLY A 71 9.09 7.25 -6.93
N GLU A 72 9.25 8.01 -5.89
CA GLU A 72 8.20 8.87 -5.33
C GLU A 72 7.98 10.10 -6.22
N GLU A 73 6.75 10.61 -6.30
CA GLU A 73 6.44 11.87 -7.01
C GLU A 73 6.94 13.07 -6.20
N GLU A 74 6.79 13.02 -4.88
CA GLU A 74 7.30 14.02 -3.95
C GLU A 74 8.24 13.35 -2.92
N ASP A 75 9.37 13.95 -2.63
CA ASP A 75 10.36 13.43 -1.68
C ASP A 75 9.73 13.18 -0.31
N GLY A 76 9.80 11.93 0.17
CA GLY A 76 9.35 11.54 1.50
C GLY A 76 7.87 11.16 1.62
N GLU A 77 7.14 10.97 0.52
CA GLU A 77 5.75 10.48 0.55
C GLU A 77 5.65 9.13 1.25
N LEU A 78 6.52 8.20 0.91
CA LEU A 78 6.56 6.87 1.51
C LEU A 78 6.88 6.92 3.01
N ALA A 79 7.82 7.79 3.41
CA ALA A 79 8.17 8.02 4.81
C ALA A 79 6.96 8.57 5.59
N ASN A 80 6.27 9.54 5.02
CA ASN A 80 5.05 10.10 5.60
C ASN A 80 3.94 9.06 5.72
N PHE A 81 3.67 8.33 4.65
CA PHE A 81 2.68 7.26 4.66
C PHE A 81 2.99 6.21 5.74
N ALA A 82 4.24 5.72 5.81
CA ALA A 82 4.64 4.72 6.80
C ALA A 82 4.44 5.22 8.24
N ALA A 83 4.77 6.49 8.52
CA ALA A 83 4.56 7.10 9.83
C ALA A 83 3.08 7.31 10.16
N ASP A 84 2.24 7.70 9.20
CA ASP A 84 0.80 7.84 9.37
C ASP A 84 0.15 6.49 9.64
N ARG A 85 0.50 5.47 8.89
CA ARG A 85 0.03 4.10 9.11
C ARG A 85 0.46 3.56 10.47
N PHE A 86 1.72 3.81 10.87
CA PHE A 86 2.20 3.45 12.21
C PHE A 86 1.36 4.14 13.29
N TYR A 87 1.06 5.45 13.16
CA TYR A 87 0.17 6.15 14.09
C TYR A 87 -1.22 5.51 14.17
N ASP A 88 -1.82 5.23 13.02
CA ASP A 88 -3.16 4.63 12.96
C ASP A 88 -3.23 3.28 13.67
N LEU A 89 -2.15 2.53 13.64
CA LEU A 89 -2.07 1.21 14.24
C LEU A 89 -1.71 1.24 15.73
N CYS A 90 -0.77 2.11 16.15
CA CYS A 90 -0.32 2.18 17.56
C CYS A 90 -1.08 3.22 18.38
N LYS A 91 -1.67 4.26 17.76
CA LYS A 91 -2.34 5.40 18.37
C LYS A 91 -1.44 6.20 19.34
N ASP A 92 -0.13 6.15 19.13
CA ASP A 92 0.87 6.93 19.89
C ASP A 92 1.47 8.01 18.99
N LEU A 93 1.01 9.25 19.17
CA LEU A 93 1.43 10.39 18.37
C LEU A 93 2.94 10.68 18.54
N THR A 94 3.46 10.57 19.76
CA THR A 94 4.87 10.86 20.03
C THR A 94 5.79 9.84 19.35
N ALA A 95 5.43 8.56 19.41
CA ALA A 95 6.16 7.50 18.72
C ALA A 95 6.10 7.68 17.20
N SER A 96 4.94 8.07 16.66
CA SER A 96 4.77 8.32 15.22
C SER A 96 5.56 9.53 14.73
N GLU A 97 5.53 10.65 15.46
CA GLU A 97 6.32 11.83 15.08
C GLU A 97 7.82 11.57 15.16
N THR A 98 8.27 10.76 16.14
CA THR A 98 9.67 10.33 16.24
C THR A 98 10.06 9.46 15.03
N LEU A 99 9.20 8.51 14.66
CA LEU A 99 9.41 7.67 13.48
C LEU A 99 9.43 8.52 12.21
N ARG A 100 8.46 9.42 12.02
CA ARG A 100 8.38 10.32 10.87
C ARG A 100 9.68 11.13 10.68
N SER A 101 10.14 11.77 11.75
CA SER A 101 11.39 12.56 11.70
C SER A 101 12.58 11.68 11.27
N LEU A 102 12.68 10.48 11.84
CA LEU A 102 13.74 9.54 11.50
C LEU A 102 13.67 9.09 10.04
N LEU A 103 12.47 8.76 9.54
CA LEU A 103 12.29 8.33 8.15
C LEU A 103 12.58 9.46 7.16
N ILE A 104 12.19 10.69 7.47
CA ILE A 104 12.52 11.87 6.65
C ILE A 104 14.03 12.12 6.66
N ASP A 105 14.69 12.00 7.80
CA ASP A 105 16.15 12.14 7.87
C ASP A 105 16.85 11.09 6.98
N ILE A 106 16.35 9.84 6.97
CA ILE A 106 16.83 8.76 6.10
C ILE A 106 16.70 9.13 4.63
N THR A 107 15.58 9.70 4.19
CA THR A 107 15.39 10.08 2.77
C THR A 107 16.35 11.17 2.31
N GLN A 108 16.97 11.90 3.23
CA GLN A 108 17.92 12.98 2.97
C GLN A 108 19.39 12.54 3.10
N GLU A 109 19.66 11.27 3.41
CA GLU A 109 21.03 10.75 3.47
C GLU A 109 21.68 10.74 2.07
N ASP A 110 22.99 11.06 2.02
CA ASP A 110 23.75 11.12 0.76
C ASP A 110 23.68 9.79 -0.02
N GLU A 111 23.62 8.63 0.67
CA GLU A 111 23.52 7.32 0.05
C GLU A 111 22.19 7.12 -0.69
N ILE A 112 21.10 7.66 -0.16
CA ILE A 112 19.78 7.65 -0.81
C ILE A 112 19.78 8.61 -1.99
N ALA A 113 20.35 9.81 -1.83
CA ALA A 113 20.50 10.79 -2.91
C ALA A 113 21.33 10.24 -4.08
N ASP A 114 22.44 9.55 -3.78
CA ASP A 114 23.26 8.87 -4.80
C ASP A 114 22.48 7.73 -5.49
N ALA A 115 21.62 7.00 -4.76
CA ALA A 115 20.76 5.96 -5.31
C ALA A 115 19.67 6.53 -6.24
N CYS A 116 19.19 7.78 -5.99
CA CYS A 116 18.25 8.47 -6.86
C CYS A 116 18.81 8.74 -8.26
N GLU A 117 20.14 8.95 -8.39
CA GLU A 117 20.78 9.13 -9.71
C GLU A 117 20.78 7.82 -10.54
N ASP A 118 20.63 6.67 -9.88
CA ASP A 118 20.70 5.32 -10.46
C ASP A 118 19.32 4.62 -10.46
N GLY A 119 18.25 5.39 -10.49
CA GLY A 119 16.81 5.07 -10.58
C GLY A 119 16.34 3.70 -10.05
N ASP A 120 16.97 2.62 -10.49
CA ASP A 120 16.60 1.25 -10.14
C ASP A 120 16.94 0.86 -8.66
N ARG A 121 17.79 1.64 -7.97
CA ARG A 121 18.27 1.33 -6.62
C ARG A 121 17.59 2.12 -5.52
N TYR A 122 16.96 3.23 -5.88
CA TYR A 122 16.36 4.15 -4.91
C TYR A 122 15.27 3.44 -4.08
N LEU A 123 14.34 2.78 -4.75
CA LEU A 123 13.23 2.13 -4.06
C LEU A 123 13.70 0.98 -3.16
N ASP A 124 14.65 0.16 -3.62
CA ASP A 124 15.19 -0.93 -2.82
C ASP A 124 15.86 -0.40 -1.53
N GLU A 125 16.65 0.67 -1.64
CA GLU A 125 17.34 1.25 -0.50
C GLU A 125 16.37 1.90 0.49
N ILE A 126 15.40 2.71 0.00
CA ILE A 126 14.44 3.39 0.87
C ILE A 126 13.47 2.40 1.54
N PHE A 127 12.98 1.40 0.82
CA PHE A 127 12.15 0.35 1.41
C PHE A 127 12.89 -0.43 2.49
N GLY A 128 14.15 -0.78 2.23
CA GLY A 128 14.99 -1.48 3.21
C GLY A 128 15.15 -0.68 4.51
N ARG A 129 15.48 0.60 4.41
CA ARG A 129 15.64 1.49 5.57
C ARG A 129 14.33 1.69 6.34
N ILE A 130 13.22 1.90 5.65
CA ILE A 130 11.90 2.03 6.29
C ILE A 130 11.49 0.72 6.96
N GLN A 131 11.73 -0.42 6.31
CA GLN A 131 11.44 -1.74 6.85
C GLN A 131 12.21 -2.01 8.14
N ASP A 132 13.50 -1.70 8.19
CA ASP A 132 14.31 -1.86 9.41
C ASP A 132 13.71 -1.07 10.57
N GLN A 133 13.35 0.20 10.35
CA GLN A 133 12.77 1.05 11.38
C GLN A 133 11.38 0.58 11.85
N LEU A 134 10.56 0.06 10.97
CA LEU A 134 9.27 -0.51 11.31
C LEU A 134 9.41 -1.85 12.04
N ASN A 135 10.33 -2.71 11.59
CA ASN A 135 10.58 -4.02 12.20
C ASN A 135 11.04 -3.91 13.65
N GLU A 136 11.90 -2.94 13.98
CA GLU A 136 12.31 -2.63 15.37
C GLU A 136 11.12 -2.29 16.26
N ARG A 137 10.02 -1.82 15.68
CA ARG A 137 8.79 -1.44 16.37
C ARG A 137 7.69 -2.51 16.30
N GLY A 138 7.98 -3.66 15.68
CA GLY A 138 7.04 -4.78 15.54
C GLY A 138 6.04 -4.63 14.39
N TYR A 139 6.37 -3.84 13.38
CA TYR A 139 5.56 -3.65 12.17
C TYR A 139 6.33 -4.08 10.93
N GLN A 140 5.60 -4.45 9.87
CA GLN A 140 6.13 -4.83 8.58
C GLN A 140 5.56 -3.92 7.50
N ILE A 141 6.44 -3.40 6.61
CA ILE A 141 6.07 -2.82 5.34
C ILE A 141 6.20 -3.89 4.24
N PHE A 142 5.29 -3.91 3.29
CA PHE A 142 5.26 -4.92 2.23
C PHE A 142 4.50 -4.43 1.00
N ASN A 143 4.66 -5.10 -0.13
CA ASN A 143 3.96 -4.83 -1.37
C ASN A 143 2.76 -5.77 -1.54
N LEU A 144 1.64 -5.21 -1.99
CA LEU A 144 0.51 -5.95 -2.56
C LEU A 144 0.66 -5.94 -4.08
N ASN A 145 1.39 -6.91 -4.61
CA ASN A 145 1.74 -6.99 -6.02
C ASN A 145 0.56 -7.50 -6.84
N GLU A 146 0.09 -6.69 -7.78
CA GLU A 146 -0.95 -7.02 -8.76
C GLU A 146 -0.39 -7.31 -10.16
N GLY A 147 0.94 -7.41 -10.29
CA GLY A 147 1.63 -7.69 -11.56
C GLY A 147 1.82 -6.46 -12.45
N THR A 148 1.67 -5.25 -11.89
CA THR A 148 1.99 -3.97 -12.57
C THR A 148 3.38 -3.47 -12.20
N ASP A 149 3.81 -2.40 -12.84
CA ASP A 149 5.10 -1.75 -12.55
C ASP A 149 5.05 -0.85 -11.29
N SER A 150 3.90 -0.75 -10.62
CA SER A 150 3.74 0.04 -9.41
C SER A 150 3.73 -0.83 -8.15
N TYR A 151 4.18 -0.28 -7.03
CA TYR A 151 4.13 -0.90 -5.71
C TYR A 151 2.91 -0.40 -4.95
N ASN A 152 2.05 -1.31 -4.50
CA ASN A 152 0.96 -1.01 -3.56
C ASN A 152 1.44 -1.30 -2.14
N VAL A 153 2.00 -0.29 -1.52
CA VAL A 153 2.71 -0.39 -0.24
C VAL A 153 1.73 -0.40 0.91
N ALA A 154 1.87 -1.36 1.81
CA ALA A 154 1.06 -1.48 3.03
C ALA A 154 1.93 -1.62 4.27
N VAL A 155 1.38 -1.27 5.44
CA VAL A 155 2.02 -1.47 6.75
C VAL A 155 1.06 -2.18 7.68
N LEU A 156 1.52 -3.24 8.34
CA LEU A 156 0.76 -4.00 9.34
C LEU A 156 1.62 -4.31 10.57
N PRO A 157 0.99 -4.56 11.74
CA PRO A 157 1.69 -5.21 12.85
C PRO A 157 2.23 -6.57 12.39
N MET A 158 3.45 -6.93 12.82
CA MET A 158 4.14 -8.16 12.41
C MET A 158 3.31 -9.43 12.63
N ASN A 159 2.53 -9.48 13.71
CA ASN A 159 1.65 -10.62 13.99
C ASN A 159 0.44 -10.71 13.06
N GLU A 160 0.02 -9.61 12.46
CA GLU A 160 -1.05 -9.60 11.44
C GLU A 160 -0.47 -9.90 10.06
N TYR A 161 0.71 -9.34 9.73
CA TYR A 161 1.42 -9.64 8.50
C TYR A 161 1.67 -11.14 8.34
N LYS A 162 2.17 -11.83 9.37
CA LYS A 162 2.40 -13.28 9.38
C LYS A 162 1.17 -14.16 9.13
N LYS A 163 0.00 -13.59 9.05
CA LYS A 163 -1.22 -14.34 8.65
C LYS A 163 -1.47 -14.29 7.15
N ILE A 164 -0.75 -13.44 6.45
CA ILE A 164 -0.92 -13.18 5.02
C ILE A 164 0.40 -13.21 4.23
N ASP A 165 1.54 -13.45 4.86
CA ASP A 165 2.87 -13.41 4.23
C ASP A 165 3.07 -14.48 3.14
N ASP A 166 2.26 -15.55 3.15
CA ASP A 166 2.22 -16.57 2.11
C ASP A 166 1.03 -16.44 1.15
N PHE A 167 0.29 -15.30 1.23
CA PHE A 167 -0.88 -15.09 0.38
C PHE A 167 -0.45 -14.84 -1.07
N ASN A 168 -0.87 -15.73 -1.93
CA ASN A 168 -0.61 -15.67 -3.36
C ASN A 168 -1.83 -16.17 -4.14
N THR A 169 -2.34 -15.33 -5.03
CA THR A 169 -3.43 -15.62 -5.96
C THR A 169 -3.02 -15.22 -7.37
N PRO A 170 -3.74 -15.62 -8.42
CA PRO A 170 -3.43 -15.19 -9.79
C PRO A 170 -3.46 -13.68 -10.03
N TRP A 171 -4.05 -12.90 -9.12
CA TRP A 171 -4.30 -11.46 -9.28
C TRP A 171 -3.70 -10.58 -8.16
N LEU A 172 -3.22 -11.17 -7.07
CA LEU A 172 -2.61 -10.44 -5.96
C LEU A 172 -1.67 -11.35 -5.18
N GLU A 173 -0.48 -10.86 -4.93
CA GLU A 173 0.56 -11.52 -4.13
C GLU A 173 1.05 -10.59 -3.03
N VAL A 174 1.26 -11.11 -1.84
CA VAL A 174 1.97 -10.39 -0.78
C VAL A 174 3.46 -10.64 -0.94
N GLN A 175 4.23 -9.57 -1.08
CA GLN A 175 5.68 -9.63 -1.30
C GLN A 175 6.43 -8.79 -0.28
N ASP A 176 7.49 -9.35 0.30
CA ASP A 176 8.49 -8.58 1.03
C ASP A 176 9.41 -7.82 0.07
N PHE A 177 9.80 -6.60 0.43
CA PHE A 177 10.74 -5.81 -0.37
C PHE A 177 12.18 -6.36 -0.35
N LEU A 178 12.54 -7.15 0.65
CA LEU A 178 13.90 -7.68 0.85
C LEU A 178 14.00 -9.20 0.65
N SER A 179 13.05 -9.83 -0.05
CA SER A 179 13.07 -11.29 -0.28
C SER A 179 13.77 -11.66 -1.58
#